data_ec62be6cde572818d012d57c61d9fc27
#
_entry.id   ec62be6cde572818d012d57c61d9fc27
#
_cell.length_a   1.000
_cell.length_b   1.000
_cell.length_c   1.000
_cell.angle_alpha   90.00
_cell.angle_beta   90.00
_cell.angle_gamma   90.00
#
_symmetry.space_group_name_H-M   'P 1'
#
loop_
_entity.id
_entity.type
_entity.pdbx_description
1 polymer ?
#
loop_
_entity_poly.entity_id
_entity_poly.type
_entity_poly.pdbx_seq_one_letter_code
_entity_poly.pdbx_strand_id
1 'polypeptide(L)'
;REIRVFISSTFRDMREDRDELVKRVFPRLRRICEDRHVTWGEVDLRWGITDEEKAEGKVLPVCLEEIKRCGPYFIGLLGERYGWIPPEEDIPADLLDQQPWLAEHPDHSVTELEILHGVLRNPEMASHAFFYFRDPAYVEGRPPEKFREVPTDEEVRRFGREQAERRAEERREKLDHLKDRIRDTDFPVREDYADPHELGRLVLEDFTRLID
;
A
#
# COMPACT_ATOMS: atom_id res chain seq x y z
N ARG A 1 -4.37 17.09 19.54
CA ARG A 1 -4.17 15.75 18.96
C ARG A 1 -4.20 15.87 17.44
N GLU A 2 -3.29 15.17 16.77
CA GLU A 2 -3.22 15.10 15.32
C GLU A 2 -3.35 13.64 14.88
N ILE A 3 -4.10 13.40 13.82
CA ILE A 3 -4.18 12.12 13.11
C ILE A 3 -3.67 12.38 11.70
N ARG A 4 -2.52 11.83 11.37
CA ARG A 4 -1.93 11.87 10.03
C ARG A 4 -1.78 10.46 9.52
N VAL A 5 -2.49 10.12 8.44
CA VAL A 5 -2.61 8.75 7.95
C VAL A 5 -1.79 8.55 6.70
N PHE A 6 -0.96 7.51 6.68
CA PHE A 6 -0.28 7.04 5.47
C PHE A 6 -1.13 6.01 4.74
N ILE A 7 -1.24 6.12 3.41
CA ILE A 7 -1.95 5.16 2.57
C ILE A 7 -0.95 4.36 1.75
N SER A 8 -0.82 3.08 2.06
CA SER A 8 -0.03 2.11 1.29
C SER A 8 -0.92 1.29 0.39
N SER A 9 -0.62 1.25 -0.89
CA SER A 9 -1.21 0.34 -1.88
C SER A 9 -0.45 0.42 -3.20
N THR A 10 -0.71 -0.53 -4.09
CA THR A 10 -0.40 -0.36 -5.51
C THR A 10 -1.21 0.82 -6.10
N PHE A 11 -0.71 1.44 -7.20
CA PHE A 11 -1.32 2.67 -7.70
C PHE A 11 -2.33 2.46 -8.83
N ARG A 12 -2.01 1.57 -9.78
CA ARG A 12 -2.81 1.41 -11.00
C ARG A 12 -4.19 0.83 -10.76
N ASP A 13 -4.23 -0.27 -10.05
CA ASP A 13 -5.43 -1.05 -9.75
C ASP A 13 -6.23 -0.47 -8.59
N MET A 14 -5.58 0.28 -7.68
CA MET A 14 -6.20 0.92 -6.52
C MET A 14 -6.56 2.40 -6.73
N ARG A 15 -6.53 2.88 -7.97
CA ARG A 15 -6.79 4.30 -8.27
C ARG A 15 -8.19 4.73 -7.84
N GLU A 16 -9.20 3.93 -8.16
CA GLU A 16 -10.59 4.24 -7.83
C GLU A 16 -10.83 4.18 -6.31
N ASP A 17 -10.22 3.21 -5.64
CA ASP A 17 -10.24 3.05 -4.19
C ASP A 17 -9.65 4.27 -3.47
N ARG A 18 -8.46 4.70 -3.89
CA ARG A 18 -7.83 5.91 -3.34
C ARG A 18 -8.62 7.17 -3.64
N ASP A 19 -9.19 7.28 -4.83
CA ASP A 19 -10.05 8.42 -5.20
C ASP A 19 -11.29 8.51 -4.32
N GLU A 20 -11.93 7.39 -3.99
CA GLU A 20 -13.04 7.36 -3.05
C GLU A 20 -12.62 7.87 -1.66
N LEU A 21 -11.48 7.41 -1.16
CA LEU A 21 -10.97 7.86 0.14
C LEU A 21 -10.68 9.36 0.15
N VAL A 22 -9.89 9.84 -0.80
CA VAL A 22 -9.42 11.24 -0.83
C VAL A 22 -10.56 12.22 -1.12
N LYS A 23 -11.47 11.87 -2.04
CA LYS A 23 -12.53 12.79 -2.49
C LYS A 23 -13.78 12.76 -1.63
N ARG A 24 -14.08 11.66 -0.94
CA ARG A 24 -15.34 11.46 -0.22
C ARG A 24 -15.19 11.14 1.25
N VAL A 25 -14.25 10.26 1.61
CA VAL A 25 -14.11 9.77 2.99
C VAL A 25 -13.32 10.76 3.84
N PHE A 26 -12.13 11.15 3.42
CA PHE A 26 -11.25 12.02 4.21
C PHE A 26 -11.83 13.41 4.47
N PRO A 27 -12.56 14.06 3.56
CA PRO A 27 -13.26 15.30 3.90
C PRO A 27 -14.31 15.13 5.01
N ARG A 28 -14.95 13.95 5.11
CA ARG A 28 -15.90 13.65 6.20
C ARG A 28 -15.16 13.42 7.51
N LEU A 29 -14.09 12.62 7.49
CA LEU A 29 -13.25 12.38 8.69
C LEU A 29 -12.64 13.68 9.20
N ARG A 30 -12.21 14.57 8.31
CA ARG A 30 -11.71 15.91 8.70
C ARG A 30 -12.74 16.71 9.48
N ARG A 31 -14.00 16.74 9.05
CA ARG A 31 -15.09 17.40 9.79
C ARG A 31 -15.32 16.76 11.15
N ILE A 32 -15.33 15.42 11.21
CA ILE A 32 -15.47 14.69 12.49
C ILE A 32 -14.33 15.03 13.44
N CYS A 33 -13.10 15.15 12.93
CA CYS A 33 -11.94 15.57 13.72
C CYS A 33 -12.06 17.01 14.21
N GLU A 34 -12.46 17.95 13.33
CA GLU A 34 -12.66 19.37 13.66
C GLU A 34 -13.65 19.53 14.81
N ASP A 35 -14.78 18.83 14.78
CA ASP A 35 -15.79 18.82 15.84
C ASP A 35 -15.24 18.34 17.21
N ARG A 36 -14.12 17.63 17.22
CA ARG A 36 -13.44 17.08 18.40
C ARG A 36 -12.10 17.75 18.71
N HIS A 37 -11.80 18.85 18.04
CA HIS A 37 -10.52 19.58 18.18
C HIS A 37 -9.30 18.70 17.87
N VAL A 38 -9.43 17.82 16.89
CA VAL A 38 -8.37 16.97 16.34
C VAL A 38 -8.02 17.46 14.93
N THR A 39 -6.75 17.50 14.60
CA THR A 39 -6.30 17.80 13.23
C THR A 39 -6.24 16.51 12.42
N TRP A 40 -6.81 16.54 11.22
CA TRP A 40 -6.73 15.43 10.26
C TRP A 40 -5.77 15.76 9.12
N GLY A 41 -4.90 14.83 8.76
CA GLY A 41 -4.05 14.85 7.59
C GLY A 41 -3.92 13.47 6.95
N GLU A 42 -3.82 13.42 5.64
CA GLU A 42 -3.57 12.21 4.87
C GLU A 42 -2.35 12.38 3.98
N VAL A 43 -1.59 11.29 3.77
CA VAL A 43 -0.47 11.22 2.84
C VAL A 43 -0.78 10.17 1.77
N ASP A 44 -1.08 10.65 0.57
CA ASP A 44 -1.26 9.86 -0.64
C ASP A 44 -0.16 10.21 -1.64
N LEU A 45 0.89 9.40 -1.69
CA LEU A 45 2.08 9.67 -2.50
C LEU A 45 1.87 9.52 -4.02
N ARG A 46 0.66 9.19 -4.50
CA ARG A 46 0.36 9.24 -5.94
C ARG A 46 0.64 10.61 -6.55
N TRP A 47 0.52 11.66 -5.75
CA TRP A 47 0.60 13.06 -6.19
C TRP A 47 1.91 13.75 -5.78
N GLY A 48 2.75 13.09 -4.99
CA GLY A 48 3.93 13.70 -4.40
C GLY A 48 5.26 13.24 -5.00
N ILE A 49 5.27 12.21 -5.84
CA ILE A 49 6.50 11.66 -6.42
C ILE A 49 6.55 12.02 -7.90
N THR A 50 7.54 12.82 -8.28
CA THR A 50 7.78 13.22 -9.68
C THR A 50 8.38 12.05 -10.48
N ASP A 51 8.30 12.13 -11.82
CA ASP A 51 8.93 11.13 -12.69
C ASP A 51 10.47 11.17 -12.58
N GLU A 52 11.05 12.32 -12.22
CA GLU A 52 12.48 12.47 -11.94
C GLU A 52 12.87 11.72 -10.65
N GLU A 53 12.08 11.85 -9.58
CA GLU A 53 12.31 11.12 -8.32
C GLU A 53 12.16 9.60 -8.49
N LYS A 54 11.26 9.14 -9.35
CA LYS A 54 11.14 7.73 -9.72
C LYS A 54 12.40 7.22 -10.44
N ALA A 55 12.89 8.01 -11.40
CA ALA A 55 14.10 7.67 -12.15
C ALA A 55 15.38 7.72 -11.31
N GLU A 56 15.38 8.48 -10.22
CA GLU A 56 16.52 8.63 -9.30
C GLU A 56 16.47 7.66 -8.09
N GLY A 57 15.58 6.69 -8.07
CA GLY A 57 15.44 5.73 -6.96
C GLY A 57 14.94 6.34 -5.64
N LYS A 58 14.35 7.53 -5.67
CA LYS A 58 13.92 8.26 -4.48
C LYS A 58 12.53 7.85 -3.94
N VAL A 59 11.83 6.97 -4.63
CA VAL A 59 10.46 6.56 -4.24
C VAL A 59 10.45 5.95 -2.85
N LEU A 60 11.28 4.94 -2.63
CA LEU A 60 11.31 4.20 -1.38
C LEU A 60 11.76 5.07 -0.19
N PRO A 61 12.84 5.88 -0.26
CA PRO A 61 13.22 6.78 0.83
C PRO A 61 12.09 7.72 1.24
N VAL A 62 11.38 8.33 0.27
CA VAL A 62 10.26 9.24 0.54
C VAL A 62 9.12 8.51 1.23
N CYS A 63 8.76 7.31 0.76
CA CYS A 63 7.72 6.49 1.39
C CYS A 63 8.05 6.18 2.85
N LEU A 64 9.25 5.68 3.12
CA LEU A 64 9.66 5.29 4.47
C LEU A 64 9.72 6.48 5.44
N GLU A 65 10.15 7.64 4.98
CA GLU A 65 10.17 8.86 5.80
C GLU A 65 8.76 9.37 6.10
N GLU A 66 7.85 9.37 5.11
CA GLU A 66 6.46 9.78 5.33
C GLU A 66 5.70 8.81 6.25
N ILE A 67 5.99 7.51 6.19
CA ILE A 67 5.44 6.52 7.13
C ILE A 67 5.81 6.88 8.57
N LYS A 68 7.07 7.22 8.83
CA LYS A 68 7.51 7.64 10.17
C LYS A 68 6.76 8.89 10.64
N ARG A 69 6.56 9.86 9.75
CA ARG A 69 5.83 11.11 10.07
C ARG A 69 4.35 10.88 10.32
N CYS A 70 3.77 9.85 9.71
CA CYS A 70 2.37 9.49 9.88
C CYS A 70 2.12 8.59 11.10
N GLY A 71 3.16 7.95 11.62
CA GLY A 71 2.99 7.03 12.74
C GLY A 71 2.22 7.62 13.93
N PRO A 72 1.31 6.83 14.51
CA PRO A 72 1.06 5.40 14.28
C PRO A 72 -0.10 5.06 13.33
N TYR A 73 -0.53 5.96 12.45
CA TYR A 73 -1.73 5.80 11.63
C TYR A 73 -1.40 5.31 10.21
N PHE A 74 -1.96 4.17 9.84
CA PHE A 74 -1.64 3.49 8.58
C PHE A 74 -2.88 2.83 7.97
N ILE A 75 -3.07 2.99 6.66
CA ILE A 75 -4.07 2.28 5.86
C ILE A 75 -3.34 1.45 4.81
N GLY A 76 -3.52 0.13 4.83
CA GLY A 76 -3.06 -0.80 3.80
C GLY A 76 -4.21 -1.27 2.92
N LEU A 77 -4.13 -1.03 1.61
CA LEU A 77 -5.10 -1.51 0.63
C LEU A 77 -4.44 -2.57 -0.26
N LEU A 78 -4.98 -3.79 -0.28
CA LEU A 78 -4.46 -4.88 -1.10
C LEU A 78 -5.55 -5.46 -2.00
N GLY A 79 -5.22 -5.56 -3.28
CA GLY A 79 -6.03 -6.22 -4.31
C GLY A 79 -5.33 -7.46 -4.85
N GLU A 80 -5.28 -7.57 -6.18
CA GLU A 80 -4.70 -8.72 -6.89
C GLU A 80 -3.37 -8.38 -7.56
N ARG A 81 -2.70 -7.30 -7.08
CA ARG A 81 -1.36 -6.91 -7.52
C ARG A 81 -0.41 -6.80 -6.36
N TYR A 82 0.77 -7.39 -6.52
CA TYR A 82 1.88 -7.28 -5.57
C TYR A 82 2.57 -5.92 -5.63
N GLY A 83 2.67 -5.38 -6.85
CA GLY A 83 3.27 -4.09 -7.10
C GLY A 83 4.69 -4.15 -7.65
N TRP A 84 5.28 -2.97 -7.79
CA TRP A 84 6.59 -2.80 -8.37
C TRP A 84 7.69 -3.20 -7.38
N ILE A 85 8.62 -4.04 -7.87
CA ILE A 85 9.83 -4.43 -7.16
C ILE A 85 10.96 -3.54 -7.67
N PRO A 86 11.55 -2.67 -6.83
CA PRO A 86 12.66 -1.83 -7.25
C PRO A 86 13.87 -2.69 -7.58
N PRO A 87 14.58 -2.43 -8.70
CA PRO A 87 15.89 -3.04 -8.96
C PRO A 87 16.86 -2.71 -7.82
N GLU A 88 17.77 -3.61 -7.52
CA GLU A 88 18.75 -3.41 -6.43
C GLU A 88 19.59 -2.14 -6.64
N GLU A 89 19.96 -1.88 -7.90
CA GLU A 89 20.68 -0.68 -8.30
C GLU A 89 19.94 0.64 -8.09
N ASP A 90 18.59 0.60 -7.98
CA ASP A 90 17.75 1.76 -7.73
C ASP A 90 17.54 2.05 -6.23
N ILE A 91 18.06 1.18 -5.35
CA ILE A 91 18.02 1.40 -3.90
C ILE A 91 19.28 2.18 -3.50
N PRO A 92 19.15 3.43 -3.02
CA PRO A 92 20.30 4.23 -2.64
C PRO A 92 21.13 3.59 -1.52
N ALA A 93 22.46 3.62 -1.64
CA ALA A 93 23.36 3.01 -0.66
C ALA A 93 23.22 3.66 0.74
N ASP A 94 22.99 4.96 0.81
CA ASP A 94 22.74 5.69 2.05
C ASP A 94 21.40 5.27 2.71
N LEU A 95 20.43 4.85 1.93
CA LEU A 95 19.21 4.26 2.47
C LEU A 95 19.48 2.89 3.10
N LEU A 96 20.29 2.05 2.48
CA LEU A 96 20.68 0.75 3.05
C LEU A 96 21.48 0.92 4.34
N ASP A 97 22.32 1.94 4.43
CA ASP A 97 23.04 2.29 5.66
C ASP A 97 22.10 2.73 6.79
N GLN A 98 21.06 3.50 6.44
CA GLN A 98 20.04 3.96 7.41
C GLN A 98 19.02 2.88 7.76
N GLN A 99 18.74 1.98 6.84
CA GLN A 99 17.73 0.92 6.94
C GLN A 99 18.34 -0.44 6.55
N PRO A 100 19.27 -1.01 7.35
CA PRO A 100 20.00 -2.25 7.01
C PRO A 100 19.08 -3.44 6.72
N TRP A 101 17.89 -3.46 7.31
CA TRP A 101 16.90 -4.50 7.11
C TRP A 101 16.41 -4.63 5.66
N LEU A 102 16.53 -3.57 4.84
CA LEU A 102 16.16 -3.62 3.43
C LEU A 102 17.02 -4.62 2.65
N ALA A 103 18.29 -4.81 3.05
CA ALA A 103 19.17 -5.78 2.43
C ALA A 103 18.71 -7.25 2.63
N GLU A 104 17.84 -7.50 3.61
CA GLU A 104 17.24 -8.81 3.86
C GLU A 104 16.02 -9.07 2.95
N HIS A 105 15.56 -8.04 2.21
CA HIS A 105 14.35 -8.06 1.40
C HIS A 105 14.56 -7.56 -0.05
N PRO A 106 15.55 -8.10 -0.81
CA PRO A 106 15.94 -7.54 -2.11
C PRO A 106 14.84 -7.64 -3.18
N ASP A 107 13.96 -8.64 -3.07
CA ASP A 107 12.93 -8.92 -4.07
C ASP A 107 11.51 -8.55 -3.61
N HIS A 108 11.39 -7.59 -2.69
CA HIS A 108 10.10 -7.17 -2.17
C HIS A 108 9.58 -5.92 -2.93
N SER A 109 8.25 -5.87 -3.12
CA SER A 109 7.63 -4.69 -3.70
C SER A 109 7.67 -3.51 -2.75
N VAL A 110 7.63 -2.29 -3.30
CA VAL A 110 7.55 -1.07 -2.47
C VAL A 110 6.38 -1.16 -1.49
N THR A 111 5.21 -1.65 -1.93
CA THR A 111 4.04 -1.82 -1.05
C THR A 111 4.33 -2.76 0.12
N GLU A 112 4.99 -3.90 -0.10
CA GLU A 112 5.37 -4.79 1.00
C GLU A 112 6.41 -4.14 1.92
N LEU A 113 7.41 -3.45 1.37
CA LEU A 113 8.41 -2.73 2.17
C LEU A 113 7.79 -1.63 3.03
N GLU A 114 6.78 -0.92 2.53
CA GLU A 114 6.00 0.06 3.29
C GLU A 114 5.26 -0.61 4.46
N ILE A 115 4.60 -1.73 4.23
CA ILE A 115 3.87 -2.48 5.25
C ILE A 115 4.83 -3.08 6.29
N LEU A 116 5.97 -3.60 5.86
CA LEU A 116 7.02 -4.09 6.77
C LEU A 116 7.53 -2.97 7.67
N HIS A 117 7.90 -1.83 7.10
CA HIS A 117 8.46 -0.70 7.83
C HIS A 117 7.45 -0.06 8.78
N GLY A 118 6.24 0.18 8.28
CA GLY A 118 5.23 0.95 9.01
C GLY A 118 4.48 0.14 10.05
N VAL A 119 4.36 -1.19 9.86
CA VAL A 119 3.44 -2.00 10.66
C VAL A 119 4.04 -3.29 11.15
N LEU A 120 4.44 -4.23 10.28
CA LEU A 120 4.80 -5.58 10.71
C LEU A 120 6.07 -5.66 11.55
N ARG A 121 6.97 -4.70 11.41
CA ARG A 121 8.18 -4.56 12.24
C ARG A 121 7.97 -3.63 13.44
N ASN A 122 6.78 -3.06 13.58
CA ASN A 122 6.47 -2.09 14.63
C ASN A 122 5.13 -2.45 15.31
N PRO A 123 5.16 -3.31 16.35
CA PRO A 123 3.94 -3.77 17.03
C PRO A 123 3.17 -2.64 17.75
N GLU A 124 3.80 -1.48 18.00
CA GLU A 124 3.12 -0.32 18.59
C GLU A 124 2.06 0.30 17.67
N MET A 125 2.11 -0.04 16.38
CA MET A 125 1.12 0.38 15.39
C MET A 125 -0.18 -0.43 15.43
N ALA A 126 -0.25 -1.53 16.18
CA ALA A 126 -1.35 -2.51 16.11
C ALA A 126 -2.76 -1.93 16.29
N SER A 127 -2.93 -0.88 17.08
CA SER A 127 -4.24 -0.26 17.30
C SER A 127 -4.59 0.85 16.29
N HIS A 128 -3.66 1.25 15.44
CA HIS A 128 -3.78 2.40 14.56
C HIS A 128 -3.50 2.08 13.08
N ALA A 129 -3.21 0.81 12.77
CA ALA A 129 -3.09 0.31 11.41
C ALA A 129 -4.33 -0.49 11.03
N PHE A 130 -4.85 -0.27 9.82
CA PHE A 130 -6.03 -0.92 9.28
C PHE A 130 -5.74 -1.45 7.89
N PHE A 131 -6.13 -2.70 7.64
CA PHE A 131 -5.98 -3.34 6.33
C PHE A 131 -7.32 -3.63 5.70
N TYR A 132 -7.40 -3.41 4.39
CA TYR A 132 -8.60 -3.65 3.58
C TYR A 132 -8.20 -4.47 2.35
N PHE A 133 -8.72 -5.68 2.25
CA PHE A 133 -8.47 -6.57 1.12
C PHE A 133 -9.68 -6.56 0.20
N ARG A 134 -9.43 -6.23 -1.07
CA ARG A 134 -10.49 -6.18 -2.07
C ARG A 134 -10.92 -7.59 -2.45
N ASP A 135 -12.23 -7.79 -2.66
CA ASP A 135 -12.77 -9.03 -3.20
C ASP A 135 -12.13 -9.34 -4.55
N PRO A 136 -11.52 -10.53 -4.74
CA PRO A 136 -10.99 -10.95 -6.03
C PRO A 136 -11.99 -10.91 -7.17
N ALA A 137 -13.29 -11.07 -6.91
CA ALA A 137 -14.34 -10.96 -7.92
C ALA A 137 -14.41 -9.56 -8.58
N TYR A 138 -13.92 -8.50 -7.91
CA TYR A 138 -13.88 -7.15 -8.47
C TYR A 138 -13.10 -7.06 -9.79
N VAL A 139 -12.07 -7.90 -9.97
CA VAL A 139 -11.22 -7.86 -11.15
C VAL A 139 -11.72 -8.74 -12.31
N GLU A 140 -12.84 -9.45 -12.11
CA GLU A 140 -13.46 -10.22 -13.19
C GLU A 140 -13.95 -9.32 -14.33
N GLY A 141 -13.60 -9.66 -15.56
CA GLY A 141 -13.94 -8.88 -16.76
C GLY A 141 -13.19 -7.55 -16.91
N ARG A 142 -12.27 -7.23 -16.01
CA ARG A 142 -11.41 -6.04 -16.10
C ARG A 142 -10.08 -6.37 -16.79
N PRO A 143 -9.38 -5.38 -17.39
CA PRO A 143 -8.09 -5.60 -18.04
C PRO A 143 -7.05 -6.23 -17.11
N PRO A 144 -6.58 -7.47 -17.39
CA PRO A 144 -5.68 -8.19 -16.45
C PRO A 144 -4.38 -7.43 -16.19
N GLU A 145 -3.82 -6.78 -17.22
CA GLU A 145 -2.56 -6.02 -17.14
C GLU A 145 -2.63 -4.84 -16.16
N LYS A 146 -3.84 -4.36 -15.86
CA LYS A 146 -4.06 -3.28 -14.89
C LYS A 146 -4.32 -3.81 -13.49
N PHE A 147 -5.05 -4.91 -13.36
CA PHE A 147 -5.65 -5.34 -12.09
C PHE A 147 -5.04 -6.60 -11.48
N ARG A 148 -4.25 -7.37 -12.23
CA ARG A 148 -3.65 -8.64 -11.79
C ARG A 148 -2.15 -8.68 -12.07
N GLU A 149 -1.45 -9.58 -11.41
CA GLU A 149 -0.09 -9.94 -11.78
C GLU A 149 -0.11 -10.83 -13.02
N VAL A 150 0.29 -10.27 -14.15
CA VAL A 150 0.45 -10.94 -15.43
C VAL A 150 1.82 -10.60 -16.02
N PRO A 151 2.36 -11.43 -16.94
CA PRO A 151 3.58 -11.10 -17.64
C PRO A 151 3.45 -9.75 -18.37
N THR A 152 4.44 -8.89 -18.26
CA THR A 152 4.50 -7.66 -19.04
C THR A 152 5.11 -7.91 -20.41
N ASP A 153 4.79 -7.06 -21.40
CA ASP A 153 5.39 -7.16 -22.73
C ASP A 153 6.92 -7.01 -22.69
N GLU A 154 7.44 -6.23 -21.75
CA GLU A 154 8.87 -6.07 -21.53
C GLU A 154 9.51 -7.34 -20.98
N GLU A 155 8.89 -7.97 -19.98
CA GLU A 155 9.36 -9.24 -19.44
C GLU A 155 9.35 -10.34 -20.50
N VAL A 156 8.30 -10.42 -21.31
CA VAL A 156 8.20 -11.39 -22.41
C VAL A 156 9.31 -11.17 -23.45
N ARG A 157 9.59 -9.90 -23.79
CA ARG A 157 10.69 -9.59 -24.73
C ARG A 157 12.06 -9.91 -24.15
N ARG A 158 12.27 -9.64 -22.86
CA ARG A 158 13.58 -9.79 -22.20
C ARG A 158 13.89 -11.24 -21.82
N PHE A 159 12.91 -11.98 -21.33
CA PHE A 159 13.10 -13.29 -20.71
C PHE A 159 12.39 -14.44 -21.42
N GLY A 160 11.54 -14.15 -22.41
CA GLY A 160 10.64 -15.12 -23.03
C GLY A 160 9.37 -15.36 -22.20
N ARG A 161 8.33 -15.89 -22.87
CA ARG A 161 6.99 -16.04 -22.28
C ARG A 161 6.98 -16.91 -21.02
N GLU A 162 7.61 -18.09 -21.10
CA GLU A 162 7.60 -19.04 -19.98
C GLU A 162 8.22 -18.46 -18.71
N GLN A 163 9.33 -17.73 -18.84
CA GLN A 163 9.99 -17.13 -17.69
C GLN A 163 9.21 -15.91 -17.17
N ALA A 164 8.58 -15.14 -18.04
CA ALA A 164 7.72 -14.04 -17.67
C ALA A 164 6.46 -14.52 -16.91
N GLU A 165 5.88 -15.66 -17.31
CA GLU A 165 4.76 -16.29 -16.60
C GLU A 165 5.17 -16.76 -15.20
N ARG A 166 6.34 -17.40 -15.07
CA ARG A 166 6.87 -17.79 -13.74
C ARG A 166 7.08 -16.59 -12.82
N ARG A 167 7.63 -15.50 -13.33
CA ARG A 167 7.80 -14.25 -12.54
C ARG A 167 6.47 -13.65 -12.10
N ALA A 168 5.46 -13.69 -12.96
CA ALA A 168 4.12 -13.25 -12.58
C ALA A 168 3.50 -14.14 -11.51
N GLU A 169 3.72 -15.46 -11.58
CA GLU A 169 3.29 -16.41 -10.53
C GLU A 169 3.99 -16.15 -9.20
N GLU A 170 5.30 -15.98 -9.20
CA GLU A 170 6.07 -15.63 -8.01
C GLU A 170 5.57 -14.35 -7.33
N ARG A 171 5.15 -13.34 -8.11
CA ARG A 171 4.54 -12.11 -7.55
C ARG A 171 3.17 -12.38 -6.93
N ARG A 172 2.36 -13.26 -7.51
CA ARG A 172 1.08 -13.68 -6.90
C ARG A 172 1.31 -14.41 -5.58
N GLU A 173 2.24 -15.36 -5.55
CA GLU A 173 2.60 -16.08 -4.32
C GLU A 173 3.10 -15.14 -3.22
N LYS A 174 3.93 -14.15 -3.58
CA LYS A 174 4.40 -13.13 -2.62
C LYS A 174 3.25 -12.29 -2.07
N LEU A 175 2.29 -11.91 -2.91
CA LEU A 175 1.10 -11.17 -2.47
C LEU A 175 0.25 -12.00 -1.50
N ASP A 176 0.00 -13.27 -1.82
CA ASP A 176 -0.77 -14.16 -0.96
C ASP A 176 -0.06 -14.37 0.38
N HIS A 177 1.25 -14.57 0.36
CA HIS A 177 2.06 -14.67 1.57
C HIS A 177 2.03 -13.38 2.41
N LEU A 178 2.07 -12.21 1.78
CA LEU A 178 1.93 -10.93 2.48
C LEU A 178 0.55 -10.80 3.14
N LYS A 179 -0.52 -11.13 2.43
CA LYS A 179 -1.88 -11.14 2.97
C LYS A 179 -2.01 -12.10 4.17
N ASP A 180 -1.43 -13.30 4.07
CA ASP A 180 -1.45 -14.28 5.16
C ASP A 180 -0.67 -13.77 6.38
N ARG A 181 0.50 -13.18 6.18
CA ARG A 181 1.25 -12.56 7.29
C ARG A 181 0.48 -11.46 8.00
N ILE A 182 -0.29 -10.66 7.26
CA ILE A 182 -1.15 -9.63 7.85
C ILE A 182 -2.30 -10.27 8.62
N ARG A 183 -2.94 -11.33 8.09
CA ARG A 183 -4.01 -12.08 8.78
C ARG A 183 -3.55 -12.72 10.08
N ASP A 184 -2.29 -13.17 10.13
CA ASP A 184 -1.69 -13.80 11.30
C ASP A 184 -1.33 -12.80 12.42
N THR A 185 -1.58 -11.51 12.20
CA THR A 185 -1.38 -10.46 13.19
C THR A 185 -2.68 -10.08 13.91
N ASP A 186 -2.56 -9.29 14.98
CA ASP A 186 -3.72 -8.71 15.68
C ASP A 186 -4.25 -7.42 15.03
N PHE A 187 -3.73 -7.03 13.85
CA PHE A 187 -4.19 -5.83 13.16
C PHE A 187 -5.61 -6.00 12.63
N PRO A 188 -6.44 -4.93 12.69
CA PRO A 188 -7.75 -4.94 12.04
C PRO A 188 -7.64 -5.17 10.53
N VAL A 189 -8.28 -6.25 10.06
CA VAL A 189 -8.37 -6.59 8.64
C VAL A 189 -9.84 -6.67 8.23
N ARG A 190 -10.20 -5.93 7.18
CA ARG A 190 -11.49 -6.03 6.51
C ARG A 190 -11.27 -6.71 5.17
N GLU A 191 -11.87 -7.85 4.97
CA GLU A 191 -11.72 -8.65 3.75
C GLU A 191 -12.94 -8.51 2.82
N ASP A 192 -12.69 -8.83 1.55
CA ASP A 192 -13.72 -8.99 0.52
C ASP A 192 -14.63 -7.76 0.31
N TYR A 193 -14.07 -6.53 0.45
CA TYR A 193 -14.87 -5.37 0.07
C TYR A 193 -15.11 -5.36 -1.45
N ALA A 194 -16.38 -5.20 -1.84
CA ALA A 194 -16.81 -5.45 -3.21
C ALA A 194 -16.42 -4.34 -4.20
N ASP A 195 -16.30 -3.10 -3.73
CA ASP A 195 -16.05 -1.92 -4.57
C ASP A 195 -15.49 -0.73 -3.76
N PRO A 196 -15.02 0.35 -4.44
CA PRO A 196 -14.51 1.54 -3.75
C PRO A 196 -15.50 2.20 -2.80
N HIS A 197 -16.79 2.12 -3.07
CA HIS A 197 -17.82 2.72 -2.19
C HIS A 197 -17.94 1.97 -0.87
N GLU A 198 -17.92 0.63 -0.93
CA GLU A 198 -17.90 -0.19 0.28
C GLU A 198 -16.62 0.03 1.08
N LEU A 199 -15.45 0.10 0.42
CA LEU A 199 -14.20 0.49 1.07
C LEU A 199 -14.38 1.80 1.83
N GLY A 200 -14.94 2.82 1.17
CA GLY A 200 -15.18 4.13 1.77
C GLY A 200 -16.04 4.06 3.03
N ARG A 201 -17.09 3.24 3.02
CA ARG A 201 -17.95 3.00 4.18
C ARG A 201 -17.19 2.37 5.35
N LEU A 202 -16.38 1.33 5.06
CA LEU A 202 -15.58 0.63 6.07
C LEU A 202 -14.52 1.54 6.70
N VAL A 203 -13.77 2.28 5.88
CA VAL A 203 -12.75 3.21 6.38
C VAL A 203 -13.38 4.32 7.23
N LEU A 204 -14.52 4.87 6.78
CA LEU A 204 -15.23 5.89 7.56
C LEU A 204 -15.66 5.35 8.93
N GLU A 205 -16.20 4.13 8.98
CA GLU A 205 -16.62 3.47 10.20
C GLU A 205 -15.46 3.25 11.18
N ASP A 206 -14.36 2.64 10.69
CA ASP A 206 -13.21 2.30 11.52
C ASP A 206 -12.51 3.55 12.08
N PHE A 207 -12.30 4.57 11.24
CA PHE A 207 -11.65 5.81 11.67
C PHE A 207 -12.57 6.69 12.52
N THR A 208 -13.88 6.66 12.34
CA THR A 208 -14.81 7.34 13.27
C THR A 208 -14.69 6.76 14.66
N ARG A 209 -14.64 5.42 14.80
CA ARG A 209 -14.43 4.76 16.09
C ARG A 209 -13.07 5.09 16.72
N LEU A 210 -12.04 5.28 15.91
CA LEU A 210 -10.70 5.66 16.38
C LEU A 210 -10.65 7.10 16.89
N ILE A 211 -11.44 8.00 16.29
CA ILE A 211 -11.50 9.42 16.65
C ILE A 211 -12.32 9.63 17.93
N ASP A 212 -13.38 8.86 18.14
CA ASP A 212 -14.25 8.92 19.33
C ASP A 212 -13.51 8.44 20.59
#